data_bb825ee64343c4c5c0b0e5439a6c039e
#
_entry.id   bb825ee64343c4c5c0b0e5439a6c039e
#
_cell.length_a   1.000
_cell.length_b   1.000
_cell.length_c   1.000
_cell.angle_alpha   90.00
_cell.angle_beta   90.00
_cell.angle_gamma   90.00
#
_symmetry.space_group_name_H-M   'P 1'
#
loop_
_entity.id
_entity.type
_entity.pdbx_description
1 polymer ?
#
loop_
_entity_poly.entity_id
_entity_poly.type
_entity_poly.pdbx_seq_one_letter_code
_entity_poly.pdbx_strand_id
1 'polypeptide(L)'
;MQESPVAIPCPVCNQEGEVYMIAHIDEIPYFGEHTQVTVMCHSCGWKQTDFIPAEGQKAGCWSLLMVDSKQLKSRVVRSSSCTIRIPELDLQVNPGSNATGYVSNVEGVLNRFVEVINMVLRDLQNDVSTKIMEDQTPEFLQTVDEISQLEGILTRLTDIGGTQSEPFTICLLYTSPSPRDVHL
;
A
#
# COMPACT_ATOMS: atom_id res chain seq x y z
N MET A 1 24.33 -8.42 -11.42
CA MET A 1 23.14 -7.68 -11.87
C MET A 1 23.32 -7.39 -13.34
N GLN A 2 22.37 -7.75 -14.17
CA GLN A 2 22.42 -7.49 -15.60
C GLN A 2 21.35 -6.44 -15.91
N GLU A 3 21.78 -5.32 -16.47
CA GLU A 3 20.92 -4.24 -16.91
C GLU A 3 20.64 -4.44 -18.40
N SER A 4 19.36 -4.39 -18.78
CA SER A 4 18.90 -4.60 -20.16
C SER A 4 18.09 -3.40 -20.62
N PRO A 5 18.38 -2.84 -21.82
CA PRO A 5 17.58 -1.74 -22.34
C PRO A 5 16.17 -2.21 -22.70
N VAL A 6 15.18 -1.36 -22.45
CA VAL A 6 13.77 -1.61 -22.76
C VAL A 6 13.32 -0.61 -23.82
N ALA A 7 12.74 -1.12 -24.93
CA ALA A 7 12.33 -0.31 -26.06
C ALA A 7 10.95 0.37 -25.84
N ILE A 8 10.81 1.09 -24.70
CA ILE A 8 9.64 1.91 -24.38
C ILE A 8 10.09 3.34 -24.03
N PRO A 9 9.31 4.37 -24.33
CA PRO A 9 9.57 5.71 -23.82
C PRO A 9 9.33 5.77 -22.30
N CYS A 10 10.08 6.64 -21.63
CA CYS A 10 9.88 6.86 -20.19
C CYS A 10 8.49 7.44 -19.93
N PRO A 11 7.69 6.88 -18.97
CA PRO A 11 6.34 7.37 -18.69
C PRO A 11 6.31 8.78 -18.06
N VAL A 12 7.47 9.27 -17.58
CA VAL A 12 7.58 10.58 -16.92
C VAL A 12 8.17 11.64 -17.85
N CYS A 13 9.34 11.39 -18.43
CA CYS A 13 10.02 12.38 -19.27
C CYS A 13 9.88 12.11 -20.78
N ASN A 14 9.24 11.03 -21.18
CA ASN A 14 9.01 10.60 -22.57
C ASN A 14 10.29 10.42 -23.41
N GLN A 15 11.47 10.30 -22.78
CA GLN A 15 12.72 10.02 -23.48
C GLN A 15 12.76 8.55 -23.93
N GLU A 16 13.16 8.33 -25.17
CA GLU A 16 13.37 7.01 -25.77
C GLU A 16 14.82 6.54 -25.54
N GLY A 17 15.03 5.24 -25.41
CA GLY A 17 16.37 4.63 -25.28
C GLY A 17 17.04 4.80 -23.91
N GLU A 18 16.39 5.48 -22.97
CA GLU A 18 16.92 5.76 -21.63
C GLU A 18 16.26 4.90 -20.54
N VAL A 19 15.39 3.96 -20.93
CA VAL A 19 14.70 3.06 -19.99
C VAL A 19 15.41 1.72 -19.97
N TYR A 20 15.74 1.28 -18.75
CA TYR A 20 16.45 0.03 -18.49
C TYR A 20 15.71 -0.80 -17.46
N MET A 21 15.85 -2.11 -17.58
CA MET A 21 15.32 -3.09 -16.64
C MET A 21 16.48 -3.83 -15.96
N ILE A 22 16.40 -3.94 -14.65
CA ILE A 22 17.28 -4.75 -13.83
C ILE A 22 16.43 -5.85 -13.21
N ALA A 23 16.81 -7.11 -13.41
CA ALA A 23 16.21 -8.25 -12.76
C ALA A 23 17.20 -8.86 -11.78
N HIS A 24 16.73 -9.11 -10.57
CA HIS A 24 17.48 -9.79 -9.52
C HIS A 24 16.62 -10.89 -8.92
N ILE A 25 17.17 -12.10 -8.86
CA ILE A 25 16.50 -13.24 -8.23
C ILE A 25 17.02 -13.35 -6.80
N ASP A 26 16.10 -13.39 -5.85
CA ASP A 26 16.42 -13.49 -4.43
C ASP A 26 15.41 -14.40 -3.72
N GLU A 27 15.85 -15.02 -2.64
CA GLU A 27 14.97 -15.83 -1.79
C GLU A 27 14.44 -14.97 -0.64
N ILE A 28 13.14 -14.77 -0.62
CA ILE A 28 12.49 -14.08 0.49
C ILE A 28 12.10 -15.15 1.53
N PRO A 29 12.66 -15.09 2.76
CA PRO A 29 12.34 -16.07 3.81
C PRO A 29 10.83 -16.25 3.98
N TYR A 30 10.37 -17.51 3.92
CA TYR A 30 8.97 -17.97 3.98
C TYR A 30 8.14 -17.76 2.70
N PHE A 31 8.64 -17.01 1.70
CA PHE A 31 7.92 -16.73 0.46
C PHE A 31 8.58 -17.40 -0.76
N GLY A 32 9.77 -17.99 -0.56
CA GLY A 32 10.52 -18.64 -1.64
C GLY A 32 11.23 -17.68 -2.58
N GLU A 33 11.59 -18.19 -3.75
CA GLU A 33 12.31 -17.43 -4.77
C GLU A 33 11.40 -16.42 -5.46
N HIS A 34 11.89 -15.18 -5.55
CA HIS A 34 11.21 -14.07 -6.20
C HIS A 34 12.18 -13.34 -7.13
N THR A 35 11.67 -12.91 -8.26
CA THR A 35 12.39 -11.99 -9.13
C THR A 35 11.99 -10.55 -8.78
N GLN A 36 12.92 -9.78 -8.26
CA GLN A 36 12.78 -8.34 -8.15
C GLN A 36 13.10 -7.71 -9.49
N VAL A 37 12.12 -7.08 -10.12
CA VAL A 37 12.27 -6.35 -11.37
C VAL A 37 12.23 -4.86 -11.08
N THR A 38 13.26 -4.14 -11.49
CA THR A 38 13.30 -2.67 -11.39
C THR A 38 13.45 -2.10 -12.79
N VAL A 39 12.48 -1.28 -13.19
CA VAL A 39 12.56 -0.48 -14.42
C VAL A 39 12.92 0.94 -14.03
N MET A 40 13.90 1.53 -14.71
CA MET A 40 14.39 2.87 -14.39
C MET A 40 14.73 3.65 -15.65
N CYS A 41 14.61 4.98 -15.56
CA CYS A 41 15.03 5.90 -16.60
C CYS A 41 16.28 6.65 -16.16
N HIS A 42 17.36 6.55 -16.93
CA HIS A 42 18.62 7.26 -16.62
C HIS A 42 18.52 8.77 -16.84
N SER A 43 17.59 9.22 -17.71
CA SER A 43 17.43 10.65 -17.99
C SER A 43 16.80 11.43 -16.86
N CYS A 44 15.71 10.92 -16.23
CA CYS A 44 14.97 11.65 -15.18
C CYS A 44 15.02 11.01 -13.80
N GLY A 45 15.64 9.84 -13.66
CA GLY A 45 15.73 9.11 -12.39
C GLY A 45 14.43 8.39 -11.98
N TRP A 46 13.39 8.40 -12.82
CA TRP A 46 12.19 7.61 -12.55
C TRP A 46 12.54 6.13 -12.41
N LYS A 47 11.94 5.48 -11.42
CA LYS A 47 12.07 4.03 -11.21
C LYS A 47 10.79 3.43 -10.65
N GLN A 48 10.52 2.20 -11.07
CA GLN A 48 9.43 1.37 -10.57
C GLN A 48 9.99 -0.02 -10.28
N THR A 49 9.68 -0.57 -9.11
CA THR A 49 10.11 -1.91 -8.69
C THR A 49 8.90 -2.78 -8.44
N ASP A 50 8.97 -4.04 -8.85
CA ASP A 50 7.98 -5.06 -8.52
C ASP A 50 8.65 -6.37 -8.10
N PHE A 51 7.87 -7.23 -7.42
CA PHE A 51 8.27 -8.56 -6.97
C PHE A 51 7.40 -9.60 -7.65
N ILE A 52 8.03 -10.47 -8.43
CA ILE A 52 7.37 -11.53 -9.19
C ILE A 52 7.78 -12.86 -8.56
N PRO A 53 6.85 -13.68 -8.03
CA PRO A 53 7.18 -15.03 -7.55
C PRO A 53 7.69 -15.89 -8.70
N ALA A 54 8.72 -16.71 -8.43
CA ALA A 54 9.27 -17.64 -9.44
C ALA A 54 8.24 -18.69 -9.88
N GLU A 55 7.42 -19.16 -8.93
CA GLU A 55 6.24 -19.96 -9.25
C GLU A 55 5.06 -19.01 -9.47
N GLY A 56 4.60 -18.89 -10.72
CA GLY A 56 3.46 -18.04 -11.09
C GLY A 56 2.27 -18.31 -10.17
N GLN A 57 2.02 -17.41 -9.24
CA GLN A 57 0.91 -17.54 -8.30
C GLN A 57 -0.40 -17.14 -8.96
N LYS A 58 -1.45 -17.94 -8.72
CA LYS A 58 -2.81 -17.58 -9.12
C LYS A 58 -3.29 -16.38 -8.31
N ALA A 59 -4.22 -15.62 -8.90
CA ALA A 59 -4.98 -14.63 -8.15
C ALA A 59 -5.52 -15.24 -6.85
N GLY A 60 -5.38 -14.53 -5.74
CA GLY A 60 -5.75 -15.05 -4.43
C GLY A 60 -5.83 -13.97 -3.37
N CYS A 61 -6.31 -14.37 -2.21
CA CYS A 61 -6.37 -13.52 -1.03
C CYS A 61 -5.61 -14.19 0.11
N TRP A 62 -4.69 -13.44 0.71
CA TRP A 62 -4.04 -13.82 1.96
C TRP A 62 -4.60 -12.98 3.07
N SER A 63 -5.04 -13.60 4.16
CA SER A 63 -5.61 -12.90 5.31
C SER A 63 -4.88 -13.26 6.59
N LEU A 64 -4.69 -12.26 7.45
CA LEU A 64 -4.12 -12.40 8.78
C LEU A 64 -5.04 -11.73 9.79
N LEU A 65 -5.57 -12.51 10.73
CA LEU A 65 -6.34 -11.98 11.86
C LEU A 65 -5.39 -11.38 12.90
N MET A 66 -5.52 -10.11 13.17
CA MET A 66 -4.74 -9.35 14.15
C MET A 66 -5.38 -9.45 15.52
N VAL A 67 -4.75 -10.21 16.42
CA VAL A 67 -5.21 -10.41 17.82
C VAL A 67 -4.11 -10.07 18.82
N ASP A 68 -2.84 -10.02 18.40
CA ASP A 68 -1.68 -9.81 19.26
C ASP A 68 -0.64 -8.95 18.53
N SER A 69 0.03 -8.10 19.27
CA SER A 69 1.13 -7.25 18.75
C SER A 69 2.30 -8.04 18.17
N LYS A 70 2.47 -9.32 18.51
CA LYS A 70 3.48 -10.19 17.90
C LYS A 70 3.31 -10.34 16.38
N GLN A 71 2.06 -10.28 15.90
CA GLN A 71 1.73 -10.39 14.49
C GLN A 71 2.19 -9.18 13.66
N LEU A 72 2.47 -8.04 14.31
CA LEU A 72 3.07 -6.86 13.67
C LEU A 72 4.40 -7.16 12.96
N LYS A 73 5.14 -8.15 13.46
CA LYS A 73 6.42 -8.57 12.89
C LYS A 73 6.28 -9.52 11.70
N SER A 74 5.05 -9.98 11.40
CA SER A 74 4.79 -10.86 10.27
C SER A 74 5.20 -10.17 8.96
N ARG A 75 5.98 -10.88 8.14
CA ARG A 75 6.48 -10.34 6.89
C ARG A 75 5.36 -10.22 5.86
N VAL A 76 5.37 -9.13 5.12
CA VAL A 76 4.46 -8.84 4.02
C VAL A 76 5.28 -8.60 2.76
N VAL A 77 4.97 -9.35 1.71
CA VAL A 77 5.46 -9.10 0.35
C VAL A 77 4.28 -8.61 -0.47
N ARG A 78 4.36 -7.38 -0.97
CA ARG A 78 3.31 -6.75 -1.76
C ARG A 78 3.80 -6.54 -3.18
N SER A 79 3.06 -7.05 -4.17
CA SER A 79 3.26 -6.70 -5.58
C SER A 79 2.65 -5.32 -5.89
N SER A 80 3.03 -4.74 -7.01
CA SER A 80 2.49 -3.47 -7.49
C SER A 80 0.99 -3.50 -7.74
N SER A 81 0.41 -4.68 -8.02
CA SER A 81 -1.03 -4.88 -8.30
C SER A 81 -1.86 -5.25 -7.07
N CYS A 82 -1.24 -5.41 -5.88
CA CYS A 82 -1.93 -5.88 -4.68
C CYS A 82 -2.82 -4.79 -4.06
N THR A 83 -4.08 -5.12 -3.81
CA THR A 83 -4.99 -4.34 -2.97
C THR A 83 -4.88 -4.80 -1.53
N ILE A 84 -4.83 -3.87 -0.58
CA ILE A 84 -4.84 -4.15 0.86
C ILE A 84 -6.19 -3.72 1.44
N ARG A 85 -6.82 -4.60 2.22
CA ARG A 85 -8.11 -4.33 2.88
C ARG A 85 -8.06 -4.66 4.36
N ILE A 86 -8.81 -3.89 5.15
CA ILE A 86 -9.13 -4.17 6.56
C ILE A 86 -10.65 -4.07 6.67
N PRO A 87 -11.39 -5.16 6.43
CA PRO A 87 -12.84 -5.13 6.30
C PRO A 87 -13.57 -4.57 7.53
N GLU A 88 -13.10 -4.93 8.73
CA GLU A 88 -13.72 -4.51 10.00
C GLU A 88 -13.58 -3.00 10.29
N LEU A 89 -12.71 -2.31 9.53
CA LEU A 89 -12.50 -0.87 9.63
C LEU A 89 -12.96 -0.14 8.35
N ASP A 90 -13.53 -0.86 7.39
CA ASP A 90 -13.89 -0.36 6.06
C ASP A 90 -12.73 0.37 5.35
N LEU A 91 -11.50 -0.10 5.59
CA LEU A 91 -10.30 0.45 4.98
C LEU A 91 -9.88 -0.36 3.76
N GLN A 92 -9.57 0.33 2.67
CA GLN A 92 -9.04 -0.27 1.46
C GLN A 92 -8.04 0.65 0.77
N VAL A 93 -6.91 0.09 0.34
CA VAL A 93 -5.93 0.75 -0.53
C VAL A 93 -5.80 -0.03 -1.82
N ASN A 94 -6.24 0.57 -2.91
CA ASN A 94 -6.05 0.05 -4.26
C ASN A 94 -4.69 0.51 -4.81
N PRO A 95 -4.03 -0.29 -5.66
CA PRO A 95 -2.81 0.14 -6.31
C PRO A 95 -3.10 1.29 -7.27
N GLY A 96 -2.34 2.37 -7.17
CA GLY A 96 -2.34 3.45 -8.15
C GLY A 96 -1.49 3.10 -9.38
N SER A 97 -1.53 3.95 -10.42
CA SER A 97 -0.77 3.77 -11.67
C SER A 97 0.75 3.69 -11.48
N ASN A 98 1.26 4.30 -10.41
CA ASN A 98 2.68 4.31 -10.05
C ASN A 98 2.98 3.46 -8.80
N ALA A 99 2.09 2.51 -8.48
CA ALA A 99 2.30 1.64 -7.34
C ALA A 99 3.55 0.76 -7.58
N THR A 100 4.36 0.64 -6.53
CA THR A 100 5.55 -0.23 -6.53
C THR A 100 5.34 -1.41 -5.59
N GLY A 101 5.90 -2.55 -5.94
CA GLY A 101 6.03 -3.67 -5.02
C GLY A 101 7.01 -3.34 -3.88
N TYR A 102 6.83 -3.96 -2.73
CA TYR A 102 7.74 -3.83 -1.60
C TYR A 102 7.67 -5.03 -0.66
N VAL A 103 8.77 -5.23 0.06
CA VAL A 103 8.85 -6.15 1.20
C VAL A 103 8.85 -5.34 2.48
N SER A 104 7.98 -5.69 3.42
CA SER A 104 7.80 -5.00 4.71
C SER A 104 7.38 -6.00 5.78
N ASN A 105 6.86 -5.51 6.88
CA ASN A 105 6.09 -6.25 7.88
C ASN A 105 4.70 -5.64 8.04
N VAL A 106 3.84 -6.29 8.81
CA VAL A 106 2.47 -5.81 9.08
C VAL A 106 2.48 -4.42 9.70
N GLU A 107 3.38 -4.15 10.65
CA GLU A 107 3.54 -2.82 11.26
C GLU A 107 3.79 -1.74 10.19
N GLY A 108 4.70 -1.98 9.26
CA GLY A 108 4.99 -1.03 8.17
C GLY A 108 3.81 -0.84 7.21
N VAL A 109 2.94 -1.84 7.05
CA VAL A 109 1.70 -1.70 6.30
C VAL A 109 0.69 -0.84 7.06
N LEU A 110 0.49 -1.11 8.34
CA LEU A 110 -0.45 -0.35 9.19
C LEU A 110 -0.01 1.11 9.35
N ASN A 111 1.28 1.38 9.51
CA ASN A 111 1.80 2.74 9.62
C ASN A 111 1.45 3.59 8.39
N ARG A 112 1.39 3.00 7.19
CA ARG A 112 0.95 3.72 5.98
C ARG A 112 -0.51 4.13 6.04
N PHE A 113 -1.39 3.28 6.59
CA PHE A 113 -2.79 3.67 6.86
C PHE A 113 -2.86 4.80 7.89
N VAL A 114 -2.12 4.67 8.99
CA VAL A 114 -2.03 5.69 10.04
C VAL A 114 -1.57 7.04 9.49
N GLU A 115 -0.54 7.06 8.62
CA GLU A 115 -0.05 8.28 7.98
C GLU A 115 -1.11 8.97 7.13
N VAL A 116 -1.85 8.19 6.31
CA VAL A 116 -2.92 8.72 5.46
C VAL A 116 -4.08 9.23 6.31
N ILE A 117 -4.52 8.48 7.32
CA ILE A 117 -5.60 8.91 8.23
C ILE A 117 -5.21 10.20 8.95
N ASN A 118 -3.98 10.29 9.47
CA ASN A 118 -3.49 11.51 10.12
C ASN A 118 -3.41 12.72 9.18
N MET A 119 -3.14 12.49 7.89
CA MET A 119 -3.18 13.56 6.88
C MET A 119 -4.60 14.06 6.68
N VAL A 120 -5.56 13.15 6.49
CA VAL A 120 -6.99 13.50 6.32
C VAL A 120 -7.54 14.18 7.57
N LEU A 121 -7.22 13.67 8.76
CA LEU A 121 -7.64 14.29 10.02
C LEU A 121 -7.15 15.74 10.15
N ARG A 122 -5.90 16.03 9.79
CA ARG A 122 -5.37 17.40 9.81
C ARG A 122 -6.13 18.33 8.87
N ASP A 123 -6.46 17.85 7.67
CA ASP A 123 -7.21 18.64 6.70
C ASP A 123 -8.62 18.93 7.21
N LEU A 124 -9.35 17.92 7.72
CA LEU A 124 -10.69 18.10 8.29
C LEU A 124 -10.68 19.00 9.53
N GLN A 125 -9.70 18.87 10.43
CA GLN A 125 -9.57 19.72 11.61
C GLN A 125 -9.28 21.18 11.24
N ASN A 126 -8.50 21.44 10.19
CA ASN A 126 -8.28 22.78 9.66
C ASN A 126 -9.56 23.36 9.10
N ASP A 127 -10.35 22.57 8.35
CA ASP A 127 -11.65 23.00 7.83
C ASP A 127 -12.65 23.34 8.93
N VAL A 128 -12.71 22.51 9.99
CA VAL A 128 -13.55 22.80 11.16
C VAL A 128 -13.09 24.07 11.85
N SER A 129 -11.76 24.26 12.05
CA SER A 129 -11.21 25.43 12.72
C SER A 129 -11.50 26.74 11.98
N THR A 130 -11.57 26.70 10.65
CA THR A 130 -11.91 27.87 9.83
C THR A 130 -13.42 28.17 9.82
N LYS A 131 -14.27 27.13 9.97
CA LYS A 131 -15.74 27.26 9.95
C LYS A 131 -16.38 27.56 11.31
N ILE A 132 -15.64 27.44 12.42
CA ILE A 132 -16.15 27.72 13.80
C ILE A 132 -16.76 29.15 13.95
N MET A 133 -16.47 30.05 13.04
CA MET A 133 -17.02 31.42 13.04
C MET A 133 -18.37 31.55 12.34
N GLU A 134 -18.86 30.53 11.65
CA GLU A 134 -20.13 30.53 10.94
C GLU A 134 -20.99 29.36 11.44
N ASP A 135 -22.30 29.61 11.69
CA ASP A 135 -23.29 28.70 12.26
C ASP A 135 -23.07 27.19 12.08
N GLN A 136 -23.52 26.40 13.07
CA GLN A 136 -23.52 24.92 13.07
C GLN A 136 -24.38 24.38 11.92
N THR A 137 -23.82 24.39 10.72
CA THR A 137 -24.49 23.85 9.54
C THR A 137 -24.50 22.30 9.59
N PRO A 138 -25.43 21.62 8.91
CA PRO A 138 -25.44 20.17 8.79
C PRO A 138 -24.09 19.61 8.26
N GLU A 139 -23.40 20.34 7.39
CA GLU A 139 -22.08 19.98 6.85
C GLU A 139 -21.00 20.02 7.94
N PHE A 140 -21.05 20.99 8.84
CA PHE A 140 -20.15 21.07 9.99
C PHE A 140 -20.29 19.85 10.92
N LEU A 141 -21.55 19.48 11.25
CA LEU A 141 -21.81 18.32 12.09
C LEU A 141 -21.34 17.01 11.44
N GLN A 142 -21.51 16.88 10.13
CA GLN A 142 -20.99 15.74 9.38
C GLN A 142 -19.46 15.65 9.44
N THR A 143 -18.77 16.77 9.27
CA THR A 143 -17.28 16.79 9.36
C THR A 143 -16.79 16.41 10.75
N VAL A 144 -17.48 16.83 11.81
CA VAL A 144 -17.15 16.45 13.20
C VAL A 144 -17.35 14.94 13.41
N ASP A 145 -18.42 14.36 12.85
CA ASP A 145 -18.68 12.92 12.92
C ASP A 145 -17.61 12.13 12.16
N GLU A 146 -17.21 12.57 10.97
CA GLU A 146 -16.11 11.98 10.18
C GLU A 146 -14.78 12.01 10.95
N ILE A 147 -14.45 13.11 11.63
CA ILE A 147 -13.25 13.19 12.48
C ILE A 147 -13.32 12.14 13.59
N SER A 148 -14.45 12.04 14.30
CA SER A 148 -14.64 11.07 15.38
C SER A 148 -14.50 9.63 14.90
N GLN A 149 -15.03 9.30 13.72
CA GLN A 149 -14.89 7.97 13.11
C GLN A 149 -13.44 7.66 12.77
N LEU A 150 -12.71 8.60 12.17
CA LEU A 150 -11.30 8.42 11.81
C LEU A 150 -10.40 8.29 13.04
N GLU A 151 -10.67 9.03 14.11
CA GLU A 151 -9.96 8.89 15.40
C GLU A 151 -10.21 7.52 16.03
N GLY A 152 -11.44 7.00 15.94
CA GLY A 152 -11.78 5.65 16.36
C GLY A 152 -11.00 4.57 15.57
N ILE A 153 -10.93 4.71 14.25
CA ILE A 153 -10.14 3.82 13.39
C ILE A 153 -8.65 3.90 13.76
N LEU A 154 -8.11 5.11 13.94
CA LEU A 154 -6.72 5.31 14.31
C LEU A 154 -6.36 4.62 15.63
N THR A 155 -7.24 4.73 16.62
CA THR A 155 -7.08 4.06 17.91
C THR A 155 -7.03 2.54 17.73
N ARG A 156 -7.93 1.96 16.95
CA ARG A 156 -7.93 0.51 16.67
C ARG A 156 -6.69 0.04 15.92
N LEU A 157 -6.14 0.83 15.01
CA LEU A 157 -4.92 0.49 14.28
C LEU A 157 -3.66 0.55 15.14
N THR A 158 -3.67 1.37 16.21
CA THR A 158 -2.50 1.59 17.08
C THR A 158 -2.51 0.77 18.35
N ASP A 159 -3.69 0.40 18.86
CA ASP A 159 -3.84 -0.38 20.10
C ASP A 159 -4.07 -1.88 19.85
N ILE A 160 -3.21 -2.51 19.06
CA ILE A 160 -3.32 -3.93 18.73
C ILE A 160 -2.92 -4.80 19.92
N GLY A 161 -3.85 -5.62 20.39
CA GLY A 161 -3.65 -6.51 21.55
C GLY A 161 -3.81 -5.82 22.90
N GLY A 162 -4.31 -4.59 22.94
CA GLY A 162 -4.76 -3.92 24.16
C GLY A 162 -6.00 -4.58 24.75
N THR A 163 -6.29 -4.28 26.02
CA THR A 163 -7.39 -4.92 26.78
C THR A 163 -8.79 -4.63 26.23
N GLN A 164 -8.95 -3.63 25.38
CA GLN A 164 -10.21 -3.24 24.73
C GLN A 164 -10.11 -3.27 23.19
N SER A 165 -9.00 -3.79 22.65
CA SER A 165 -8.77 -3.86 21.21
C SER A 165 -9.62 -4.97 20.59
N GLU A 166 -10.54 -4.61 19.71
CA GLU A 166 -11.25 -5.59 18.88
C GLU A 166 -10.34 -6.11 17.76
N PRO A 167 -10.27 -7.43 17.57
CA PRO A 167 -9.51 -8.00 16.45
C PRO A 167 -10.00 -7.50 15.11
N PHE A 168 -9.07 -7.39 14.15
CA PHE A 168 -9.39 -7.07 12.76
C PHE A 168 -8.52 -7.90 11.80
N THR A 169 -8.95 -8.03 10.56
CA THR A 169 -8.28 -8.84 9.55
C THR A 169 -7.59 -7.96 8.51
N ILE A 170 -6.31 -8.21 8.26
CA ILE A 170 -5.60 -7.62 7.12
C ILE A 170 -5.68 -8.60 5.96
N CYS A 171 -6.19 -8.15 4.82
CA CYS A 171 -6.30 -8.92 3.59
C CYS A 171 -5.40 -8.34 2.51
N LEU A 172 -4.59 -9.18 1.88
CA LEU A 172 -3.79 -8.88 0.70
C LEU A 172 -4.46 -9.59 -0.49
N LEU A 173 -5.03 -8.80 -1.39
CA LEU A 173 -5.70 -9.33 -2.58
C LEU A 173 -4.78 -9.14 -3.78
N TYR A 174 -4.31 -10.26 -4.31
CA TYR A 174 -3.53 -10.32 -5.53
C TYR A 174 -4.50 -10.58 -6.68
N THR A 175 -4.63 -9.61 -7.56
CA THR A 175 -5.32 -9.84 -8.83
C THR A 175 -4.46 -10.76 -9.70
N SER A 176 -5.10 -11.48 -10.63
CA SER A 176 -4.37 -12.21 -11.69
C SER A 176 -3.35 -11.26 -12.33
N PRO A 177 -2.14 -11.73 -12.71
CA PRO A 177 -1.18 -10.88 -13.39
C PRO A 177 -1.89 -10.15 -14.52
N SER A 178 -1.70 -8.82 -14.56
CA SER A 178 -2.28 -7.98 -15.59
C SER A 178 -1.80 -8.50 -16.96
N PRO A 179 -2.58 -8.37 -18.05
CA PRO A 179 -2.09 -8.64 -19.39
C PRO A 179 -0.78 -7.90 -19.75
N ARG A 180 -0.42 -6.85 -19.00
CA ARG A 180 0.89 -6.20 -19.10
C ARG A 180 2.04 -7.06 -18.53
N ASP A 181 1.73 -7.98 -17.61
CA ASP A 181 2.71 -8.89 -16.99
C ASP A 181 2.96 -10.15 -17.84
N VAL A 182 2.18 -10.36 -18.90
CA VAL A 182 2.23 -11.55 -19.78
C VAL A 182 3.03 -11.27 -21.07
N HIS A 183 3.53 -10.07 -21.29
CA HIS A 183 4.28 -9.66 -22.48
C HIS A 183 5.75 -9.31 -22.18
N LEU A 184 6.42 -10.15 -21.39
CA LEU A 184 7.90 -10.19 -21.31
C LEU A 184 8.42 -11.51 -21.82
#